data_9a5196b19244df43a5f12bebe7c9319c
#
_entry.id   9a5196b19244df43a5f12bebe7c9319c
#
_cell.length_a   1.000
_cell.length_b   1.000
_cell.length_c   1.000
_cell.angle_alpha   90.00
_cell.angle_beta   90.00
_cell.angle_gamma   90.00
#
_symmetry.space_group_name_H-M   'P 1'
#
loop_
_entity.id
_entity.type
_entity.pdbx_description
1 polymer ?
#
loop_
_entity_poly.entity_id
_entity_poly.type
_entity_poly.pdbx_seq_one_letter_code
_entity_poly.pdbx_strand_id
1 'polypeptide(L)'
;MKLYKIGLILTILSWLACVNPYWIIFTGPVFIIGLLIVWFSKAKTKTKLLTTSLPLLLWYPGMLAFFFLASKHMTPETFLVPKDFTGQITLIYNEPCGKSIPKVDGRLIYKIPDNGVMILTNKFETGIIDQEYYFVDDNWNIIGKIPQLIQQDFNEDYTLEKNENEQPRNKVGLFHLGTGGGSTSKNDNFNYHMMAVNSWDSLRVQNNGALTDNLVDSLLYQCRKKK
;
A
#
# COMPACT_ATOMS: atom_id res chain seq x y z
N MET A 1 -43.17 -16.85 16.60
CA MET A 1 -42.80 -15.45 16.20
C MET A 1 -41.55 -14.90 16.87
N LYS A 2 -41.38 -15.03 18.20
CA LYS A 2 -40.19 -14.48 18.90
C LYS A 2 -38.89 -15.11 18.41
N LEU A 3 -38.79 -16.42 18.26
CA LEU A 3 -37.57 -17.12 17.83
C LEU A 3 -37.09 -16.67 16.43
N TYR A 4 -38.02 -16.53 15.45
CA TYR A 4 -37.66 -15.99 14.14
C TYR A 4 -37.08 -14.58 14.19
N LYS A 5 -37.64 -13.67 14.99
CA LYS A 5 -37.14 -12.30 15.12
C LYS A 5 -35.72 -12.28 15.70
N ILE A 6 -35.44 -13.13 16.69
CA ILE A 6 -34.10 -13.25 17.26
C ILE A 6 -33.10 -13.74 16.20
N GLY A 7 -33.41 -14.82 15.50
CA GLY A 7 -32.55 -15.34 14.44
C GLY A 7 -32.32 -14.31 13.32
N LEU A 8 -33.37 -13.59 12.90
CA LEU A 8 -33.28 -12.55 11.89
C LEU A 8 -32.35 -11.40 12.32
N ILE A 9 -32.49 -10.91 13.54
CA ILE A 9 -31.62 -9.84 14.07
C ILE A 9 -30.17 -10.30 14.11
N LEU A 10 -29.89 -11.51 14.62
CA LEU A 10 -28.53 -12.06 14.65
C LEU A 10 -27.97 -12.21 13.25
N THR A 11 -28.74 -12.70 12.29
CA THR A 11 -28.31 -12.87 10.90
C THR A 11 -27.98 -11.52 10.28
N ILE A 12 -28.81 -10.50 10.44
CA ILE A 12 -28.57 -9.17 9.82
C ILE A 12 -27.37 -8.50 10.46
N LEU A 13 -27.27 -8.45 11.80
CA LEU A 13 -26.16 -7.78 12.46
C LEU A 13 -24.82 -8.45 12.17
N SER A 14 -24.77 -9.78 12.23
CA SER A 14 -23.55 -10.53 11.91
C SER A 14 -23.19 -10.41 10.42
N TRP A 15 -24.17 -10.40 9.51
CA TRP A 15 -23.92 -10.18 8.08
C TRP A 15 -23.30 -8.82 7.81
N LEU A 16 -23.82 -7.73 8.41
CA LEU A 16 -23.25 -6.39 8.28
C LEU A 16 -21.79 -6.36 8.77
N ALA A 17 -21.48 -7.08 9.85
CA ALA A 17 -20.12 -7.19 10.34
C ALA A 17 -19.23 -8.06 9.44
N CYS A 18 -19.77 -9.13 8.81
CA CYS A 18 -19.07 -9.99 7.85
C CYS A 18 -18.72 -9.28 6.52
N VAL A 19 -19.32 -8.13 6.23
CA VAL A 19 -18.95 -7.31 5.06
C VAL A 19 -17.49 -6.84 5.16
N ASN A 20 -16.99 -6.62 6.38
CA ASN A 20 -15.57 -6.43 6.63
C ASN A 20 -14.89 -7.81 6.78
N PRO A 21 -13.99 -8.21 5.84
CA PRO A 21 -13.39 -9.55 5.84
C PRO A 21 -12.54 -9.85 7.07
N TYR A 22 -11.97 -8.85 7.74
CA TYR A 22 -11.19 -9.03 8.96
C TYR A 22 -12.05 -9.53 10.14
N TRP A 23 -13.36 -9.25 10.13
CA TRP A 23 -14.28 -9.66 11.18
C TRP A 23 -14.96 -11.00 10.91
N ILE A 24 -14.82 -11.57 9.70
CA ILE A 24 -15.55 -12.78 9.28
C ILE A 24 -15.29 -13.98 10.19
N ILE A 25 -14.07 -14.09 10.73
CA ILE A 25 -13.69 -15.19 11.62
C ILE A 25 -14.51 -15.16 12.92
N PHE A 26 -14.82 -13.97 13.43
CA PHE A 26 -15.57 -13.78 14.66
C PHE A 26 -17.08 -13.75 14.43
N THR A 27 -17.52 -13.13 13.36
CA THR A 27 -18.95 -12.89 13.09
C THR A 27 -19.59 -13.97 12.23
N GLY A 28 -18.80 -14.74 11.46
CA GLY A 28 -19.27 -15.85 10.66
C GLY A 28 -19.98 -16.94 11.48
N PRO A 29 -19.42 -17.41 12.61
CA PRO A 29 -20.12 -18.35 13.48
C PRO A 29 -21.45 -17.81 14.00
N VAL A 30 -21.52 -16.52 14.38
CA VAL A 30 -22.76 -15.87 14.83
C VAL A 30 -23.80 -15.80 13.71
N PHE A 31 -23.34 -15.53 12.47
CA PHE A 31 -24.21 -15.56 11.30
C PHE A 31 -24.84 -16.96 11.09
N ILE A 32 -24.04 -18.02 11.17
CA ILE A 32 -24.51 -19.40 11.04
C ILE A 32 -25.52 -19.74 12.13
N ILE A 33 -25.24 -19.36 13.38
CA ILE A 33 -26.19 -19.58 14.49
C ILE A 33 -27.49 -18.83 14.23
N GLY A 34 -27.43 -17.58 13.76
CA GLY A 34 -28.61 -16.81 13.37
C GLY A 34 -29.47 -17.51 12.32
N LEU A 35 -28.81 -18.05 11.26
CA LEU A 35 -29.48 -18.82 10.22
C LEU A 35 -30.13 -20.08 10.78
N LEU A 36 -29.44 -20.85 11.61
CA LEU A 36 -30.00 -22.05 12.26
C LEU A 36 -31.24 -21.71 13.06
N ILE A 37 -31.24 -20.65 13.86
CA ILE A 37 -32.41 -20.20 14.61
C ILE A 37 -33.57 -19.84 13.67
N VAL A 38 -33.30 -19.19 12.53
CA VAL A 38 -34.34 -18.90 11.52
C VAL A 38 -34.92 -20.19 10.97
N TRP A 39 -34.10 -21.19 10.63
CA TRP A 39 -34.55 -22.46 10.05
C TRP A 39 -35.35 -23.30 11.01
N PHE A 40 -35.04 -23.33 12.30
CA PHE A 40 -35.79 -24.01 13.34
C PHE A 40 -37.05 -23.24 13.81
N SER A 41 -37.25 -22.02 13.33
CA SER A 41 -38.41 -21.21 13.69
C SER A 41 -39.69 -21.71 12.94
N LYS A 42 -40.88 -21.30 13.39
CA LYS A 42 -42.17 -21.55 12.74
C LYS A 42 -42.49 -20.59 11.58
N ALA A 43 -41.48 -19.95 10.98
CA ALA A 43 -41.66 -19.03 9.85
C ALA A 43 -42.01 -19.83 8.55
N LYS A 44 -42.67 -19.16 7.58
CA LYS A 44 -42.99 -19.75 6.27
C LYS A 44 -41.67 -20.04 5.50
N THR A 45 -41.65 -21.14 4.72
CA THR A 45 -40.48 -21.58 3.95
C THR A 45 -39.93 -20.46 3.03
N LYS A 46 -40.82 -19.73 2.35
CA LYS A 46 -40.43 -18.59 1.50
C LYS A 46 -39.63 -17.53 2.28
N THR A 47 -40.05 -17.22 3.50
CA THR A 47 -39.38 -16.24 4.36
C THR A 47 -38.01 -16.76 4.82
N LYS A 48 -37.91 -18.07 5.15
CA LYS A 48 -36.61 -18.69 5.52
C LYS A 48 -35.64 -18.64 4.35
N LEU A 49 -36.08 -19.02 3.16
CA LEU A 49 -35.26 -18.96 1.94
C LEU A 49 -34.78 -17.53 1.66
N LEU A 50 -35.68 -16.55 1.69
CA LEU A 50 -35.31 -15.15 1.45
C LEU A 50 -34.29 -14.64 2.50
N THR A 51 -34.50 -14.97 3.78
CA THR A 51 -33.58 -14.56 4.87
C THR A 51 -32.20 -15.20 4.71
N THR A 52 -32.09 -16.37 4.10
CA THR A 52 -30.83 -17.08 3.88
C THR A 52 -30.16 -16.62 2.58
N SER A 53 -30.90 -16.58 1.47
CA SER A 53 -30.33 -16.28 0.15
C SER A 53 -29.93 -14.82 -0.03
N LEU A 54 -30.71 -13.88 0.49
CA LEU A 54 -30.46 -12.46 0.29
C LEU A 54 -29.12 -11.99 0.88
N PRO A 55 -28.77 -12.31 2.15
CA PRO A 55 -27.45 -11.96 2.69
C PRO A 55 -26.29 -12.59 1.93
N LEU A 56 -26.43 -13.84 1.48
CA LEU A 56 -25.39 -14.53 0.71
C LEU A 56 -25.17 -13.89 -0.65
N LEU A 57 -26.24 -13.55 -1.37
CA LEU A 57 -26.18 -12.85 -2.66
C LEU A 57 -25.60 -11.44 -2.54
N LEU A 58 -25.95 -10.73 -1.48
CA LEU A 58 -25.50 -9.34 -1.27
C LEU A 58 -24.16 -9.26 -0.56
N TRP A 59 -23.56 -10.38 -0.11
CA TRP A 59 -22.31 -10.35 0.62
C TRP A 59 -21.15 -9.82 -0.23
N TYR A 60 -20.96 -10.35 -1.43
CA TYR A 60 -19.88 -9.93 -2.33
C TYR A 60 -20.03 -8.47 -2.79
N PRO A 61 -21.19 -8.03 -3.32
CA PRO A 61 -21.39 -6.61 -3.63
C PRO A 61 -21.25 -5.71 -2.40
N GLY A 62 -21.70 -6.15 -1.23
CA GLY A 62 -21.55 -5.41 0.02
C GLY A 62 -20.09 -5.25 0.44
N MET A 63 -19.30 -6.30 0.31
CA MET A 63 -17.86 -6.28 0.56
C MET A 63 -17.16 -5.31 -0.41
N LEU A 64 -17.46 -5.35 -1.71
CA LEU A 64 -16.90 -4.41 -2.68
C LEU A 64 -17.27 -2.96 -2.36
N ALA A 65 -18.54 -2.70 -2.01
CA ALA A 65 -18.99 -1.38 -1.60
C ALA A 65 -18.28 -0.89 -0.34
N PHE A 66 -18.11 -1.79 0.65
CA PHE A 66 -17.35 -1.49 1.87
C PHE A 66 -15.90 -1.10 1.55
N PHE A 67 -15.20 -1.89 0.74
CA PHE A 67 -13.82 -1.56 0.34
C PHE A 67 -13.75 -0.22 -0.39
N PHE A 68 -14.66 0.02 -1.33
CA PHE A 68 -14.70 1.28 -2.06
C PHE A 68 -14.92 2.50 -1.13
N LEU A 69 -15.85 2.39 -0.18
CA LEU A 69 -16.16 3.46 0.77
C LEU A 69 -15.10 3.61 1.86
N ALA A 70 -14.48 2.51 2.30
CA ALA A 70 -13.47 2.51 3.34
C ALA A 70 -12.07 2.85 2.81
N SER A 71 -11.82 2.69 1.51
CA SER A 71 -10.53 3.00 0.89
C SER A 71 -10.27 4.51 0.92
N LYS A 72 -9.27 4.89 1.67
CA LYS A 72 -8.77 6.27 1.68
C LYS A 72 -7.81 6.45 0.51
N HIS A 73 -8.06 7.42 -0.35
CA HIS A 73 -7.08 7.86 -1.34
C HIS A 73 -5.97 8.63 -0.64
N MET A 74 -4.73 8.28 -0.97
CA MET A 74 -3.57 9.07 -0.57
C MET A 74 -3.57 10.41 -1.33
N THR A 75 -2.85 11.39 -0.79
CA THR A 75 -2.56 12.60 -1.57
C THR A 75 -1.76 12.20 -2.81
N PRO A 76 -2.19 12.60 -4.03
CA PRO A 76 -1.44 12.31 -5.24
C PRO A 76 0.00 12.83 -5.16
N GLU A 77 0.95 12.07 -5.68
CA GLU A 77 2.38 12.35 -5.58
C GLU A 77 3.05 12.33 -6.94
N THR A 78 4.00 13.22 -7.16
CA THR A 78 4.84 13.24 -8.36
C THR A 78 6.30 13.28 -7.94
N PHE A 79 7.08 12.35 -8.46
CA PHE A 79 8.50 12.21 -8.19
C PHE A 79 9.30 12.68 -9.40
N LEU A 80 10.10 13.70 -9.20
CA LEU A 80 11.01 14.26 -10.18
C LEU A 80 12.41 13.73 -9.88
N VAL A 81 12.92 12.89 -10.76
CA VAL A 81 14.21 12.19 -10.59
C VAL A 81 15.19 12.73 -11.62
N PRO A 82 16.41 13.14 -11.23
CA PRO A 82 17.44 13.57 -12.19
C PRO A 82 17.69 12.50 -13.27
N LYS A 83 17.89 12.90 -14.52
CA LYS A 83 18.04 12.01 -15.69
C LYS A 83 19.11 10.95 -15.53
N ASP A 84 20.19 11.29 -14.83
CA ASP A 84 21.37 10.42 -14.65
C ASP A 84 21.33 9.67 -13.30
N PHE A 85 20.24 9.83 -12.54
CA PHE A 85 20.09 9.16 -11.26
C PHE A 85 19.82 7.66 -11.45
N THR A 86 20.64 6.85 -10.81
CA THR A 86 20.44 5.41 -10.63
C THR A 86 20.72 5.05 -9.18
N GLY A 87 19.89 4.20 -8.60
CA GLY A 87 20.06 3.74 -7.24
C GLY A 87 18.78 3.80 -6.41
N GLN A 88 18.97 3.71 -5.10
CA GLN A 88 17.87 3.68 -4.14
C GLN A 88 17.41 5.10 -3.78
N ILE A 89 16.08 5.25 -3.72
CA ILE A 89 15.40 6.43 -3.17
C ILE A 89 14.80 6.04 -1.84
N THR A 90 15.13 6.78 -0.78
CA THR A 90 14.59 6.56 0.56
C THR A 90 13.92 7.84 1.07
N LEU A 91 12.62 7.75 1.29
CA LEU A 91 11.83 8.84 1.88
C LEU A 91 11.57 8.52 3.35
N ILE A 92 11.94 9.42 4.24
CA ILE A 92 11.76 9.28 5.68
C ILE A 92 10.71 10.29 6.12
N TYR A 93 9.65 9.80 6.76
CA TYR A 93 8.47 10.59 7.10
C TYR A 93 8.36 10.92 8.59
N ASN A 94 7.51 11.89 8.91
CA ASN A 94 7.21 12.31 10.29
C ASN A 94 8.40 12.89 11.05
N GLU A 95 9.44 13.37 10.36
CA GLU A 95 10.60 13.96 11.00
C GLU A 95 10.43 15.49 11.15
N PRO A 96 10.34 16.00 12.39
CA PRO A 96 10.12 17.44 12.61
C PRO A 96 11.26 18.33 12.10
N CYS A 97 12.44 17.78 11.87
CA CYS A 97 13.60 18.47 11.28
C CYS A 97 13.63 18.38 9.76
N GLY A 98 12.73 17.60 9.18
CA GLY A 98 12.69 17.34 7.74
C GLY A 98 12.18 18.53 6.93
N LYS A 99 12.20 18.35 5.62
CA LYS A 99 11.65 19.31 4.65
C LYS A 99 10.17 19.06 4.42
N SER A 100 9.38 20.12 4.37
CA SER A 100 7.99 20.03 3.91
C SER A 100 7.94 19.99 2.38
N ILE A 101 7.16 19.08 1.83
CA ILE A 101 6.96 18.99 0.38
C ILE A 101 5.81 19.90 -0.03
N PRO A 102 6.02 20.77 -1.04
CA PRO A 102 4.96 21.65 -1.53
C PRO A 102 3.88 20.86 -2.26
N LYS A 103 2.63 21.28 -2.09
CA LYS A 103 1.49 20.78 -2.84
C LYS A 103 1.20 21.75 -3.99
N VAL A 104 1.33 21.29 -5.22
CA VAL A 104 1.05 22.04 -6.44
C VAL A 104 -0.06 21.32 -7.17
N ASP A 105 -1.13 22.03 -7.51
CA ASP A 105 -2.31 21.51 -8.21
C ASP A 105 -2.88 20.20 -7.58
N GLY A 106 -2.84 20.16 -6.25
CA GLY A 106 -3.36 19.02 -5.50
C GLY A 106 -2.38 17.85 -5.32
N ARG A 107 -1.19 17.85 -5.95
CA ARG A 107 -0.17 16.81 -5.88
C ARG A 107 1.05 17.26 -5.05
N LEU A 108 1.65 16.34 -4.31
CA LEU A 108 2.94 16.56 -3.64
C LEU A 108 4.06 16.38 -4.67
N ILE A 109 4.96 17.34 -4.79
CA ILE A 109 6.05 17.31 -5.77
C ILE A 109 7.38 17.04 -5.06
N TYR A 110 7.90 15.83 -5.22
CA TYR A 110 9.18 15.39 -4.66
C TYR A 110 10.30 15.60 -5.67
N LYS A 111 11.25 16.45 -5.36
CA LYS A 111 12.48 16.62 -6.14
C LYS A 111 13.57 15.76 -5.49
N ILE A 112 13.88 14.64 -6.12
CA ILE A 112 14.82 13.66 -5.57
C ILE A 112 16.25 14.22 -5.65
N PRO A 113 16.98 14.27 -4.51
CA PRO A 113 18.38 14.69 -4.51
C PRO A 113 19.30 13.60 -5.06
N ASP A 114 20.51 13.97 -5.45
CA ASP A 114 21.50 13.03 -6.03
C ASP A 114 21.86 11.87 -5.10
N ASN A 115 21.76 12.05 -3.79
CA ASN A 115 22.01 10.99 -2.81
C ASN A 115 20.78 10.08 -2.56
N GLY A 116 19.64 10.36 -3.19
CA GLY A 116 18.42 9.57 -3.10
C GLY A 116 17.68 9.64 -1.75
N VAL A 117 18.17 10.36 -0.73
CA VAL A 117 17.55 10.35 0.60
C VAL A 117 16.84 11.68 0.89
N MET A 118 15.56 11.59 1.27
CA MET A 118 14.78 12.76 1.70
C MET A 118 14.22 12.55 3.10
N ILE A 119 14.44 13.51 3.98
CA ILE A 119 13.85 13.57 5.31
C ILE A 119 12.71 14.59 5.29
N LEU A 120 11.51 14.17 5.69
CA LEU A 120 10.26 14.88 5.44
C LEU A 120 9.50 15.13 6.74
N THR A 121 8.90 16.32 6.84
CA THR A 121 7.90 16.62 7.90
C THR A 121 6.54 16.02 7.59
N ASN A 122 6.28 15.67 6.32
CA ASN A 122 5.02 15.08 5.87
C ASN A 122 4.72 13.80 6.64
N LYS A 123 3.44 13.58 6.93
CA LYS A 123 2.97 12.33 7.54
C LYS A 123 3.04 11.20 6.51
N PHE A 124 3.43 10.02 6.99
CA PHE A 124 3.28 8.81 6.21
C PHE A 124 1.79 8.51 6.01
N GLU A 125 1.32 8.50 4.78
CA GLU A 125 -0.06 8.19 4.43
C GLU A 125 -0.17 6.73 3.98
N THR A 126 -1.32 6.12 4.26
CA THR A 126 -1.67 4.79 3.78
C THR A 126 -3.00 4.85 3.03
N GLY A 127 -3.13 4.11 1.95
CA GLY A 127 -4.37 4.10 1.14
C GLY A 127 -4.12 3.73 -0.31
N ILE A 128 -5.03 4.14 -1.18
CA ILE A 128 -4.89 3.95 -2.62
C ILE A 128 -3.84 4.92 -3.14
N ILE A 129 -2.80 4.35 -3.75
CA ILE A 129 -1.63 5.08 -4.26
C ILE A 129 -1.98 5.72 -5.61
N ASP A 130 -1.63 7.01 -5.75
CA ASP A 130 -1.62 7.75 -7.02
C ASP A 130 -0.26 8.45 -7.15
N GLN A 131 0.72 7.72 -7.69
CA GLN A 131 2.10 8.16 -7.83
C GLN A 131 2.54 8.19 -9.28
N GLU A 132 3.23 9.26 -9.67
CA GLU A 132 3.82 9.42 -10.99
C GLU A 132 5.31 9.72 -10.87
N TYR A 133 6.10 9.20 -11.81
CA TYR A 133 7.56 9.27 -11.79
C TYR A 133 8.08 9.79 -13.11
N TYR A 134 8.93 10.81 -13.06
CA TYR A 134 9.48 11.45 -14.25
C TYR A 134 10.97 11.69 -14.12
N PHE A 135 11.68 11.47 -15.20
CA PHE A 135 13.04 11.99 -15.36
C PHE A 135 12.99 13.49 -15.68
N VAL A 136 13.92 14.24 -15.09
CA VAL A 136 14.05 15.66 -15.29
C VAL A 136 15.49 16.04 -15.69
N ASP A 137 15.60 17.16 -16.45
CA ASP A 137 16.87 17.79 -16.75
C ASP A 137 17.41 18.60 -15.54
N ASP A 138 18.57 19.24 -15.74
CA ASP A 138 19.24 20.04 -14.73
C ASP A 138 18.41 21.29 -14.30
N ASN A 139 17.42 21.68 -15.10
CA ASN A 139 16.48 22.78 -14.81
C ASN A 139 15.15 22.28 -14.24
N TRP A 140 15.03 21.00 -13.91
CA TRP A 140 13.82 20.34 -13.41
C TRP A 140 12.65 20.28 -14.44
N ASN A 141 12.93 20.41 -15.74
CA ASN A 141 11.93 20.15 -16.78
C ASN A 141 11.77 18.65 -17.01
N ILE A 142 10.55 18.20 -17.14
CA ILE A 142 10.24 16.79 -17.41
C ILE A 142 10.73 16.42 -18.80
N ILE A 143 11.57 15.38 -18.89
CA ILE A 143 12.12 14.84 -20.14
C ILE A 143 11.54 13.45 -20.50
N GLY A 144 10.94 12.75 -19.55
CA GLY A 144 10.30 11.46 -19.80
C GLY A 144 9.66 10.85 -18.56
N LYS A 145 8.70 9.95 -18.77
CA LYS A 145 8.08 9.18 -17.69
C LYS A 145 8.92 7.96 -17.37
N ILE A 146 9.13 7.67 -16.08
CA ILE A 146 9.84 6.48 -15.63
C ILE A 146 8.82 5.32 -15.59
N PRO A 147 9.04 4.21 -16.31
CA PRO A 147 8.17 3.05 -16.23
C PRO A 147 8.27 2.42 -14.85
N GLN A 148 7.13 2.05 -14.27
CA GLN A 148 7.11 1.21 -13.07
C GLN A 148 7.30 -0.24 -13.51
N LEU A 149 8.22 -0.94 -12.85
CA LEU A 149 8.54 -2.33 -13.07
C LEU A 149 8.30 -3.10 -11.77
N ILE A 150 7.81 -4.31 -11.89
CA ILE A 150 7.62 -5.20 -10.74
C ILE A 150 8.55 -6.41 -10.87
N GLN A 151 9.00 -6.93 -9.75
CA GLN A 151 9.94 -8.06 -9.73
C GLN A 151 9.36 -9.30 -10.42
N GLN A 152 8.04 -9.50 -10.36
CA GLN A 152 7.34 -10.61 -11.00
C GLN A 152 7.36 -10.56 -12.55
N ASP A 153 7.71 -9.41 -13.14
CA ASP A 153 7.87 -9.29 -14.60
C ASP A 153 9.14 -9.97 -15.11
N PHE A 154 10.03 -10.38 -14.20
CA PHE A 154 11.34 -10.97 -14.53
C PHE A 154 11.44 -12.41 -14.06
N ASN A 155 12.05 -13.24 -14.88
CA ASN A 155 12.29 -14.63 -14.58
C ASN A 155 13.51 -14.80 -13.67
N GLU A 156 13.34 -15.53 -12.58
CA GLU A 156 14.43 -15.96 -11.69
C GLU A 156 14.75 -17.45 -11.90
N ASP A 157 15.89 -17.89 -11.37
CA ASP A 157 16.30 -19.30 -11.50
C ASP A 157 15.28 -20.26 -10.88
N TYR A 158 14.62 -19.79 -9.80
CA TYR A 158 13.58 -20.54 -9.06
C TYR A 158 12.15 -20.31 -9.60
N THR A 159 11.97 -19.52 -10.66
CA THR A 159 10.65 -19.27 -11.25
C THR A 159 10.16 -20.54 -11.92
N LEU A 160 9.06 -21.13 -11.41
CA LEU A 160 8.48 -22.39 -11.92
C LEU A 160 7.82 -22.18 -13.28
N GLU A 161 7.01 -21.13 -13.39
CA GLU A 161 6.34 -20.76 -14.63
C GLU A 161 7.03 -19.53 -15.21
N LYS A 162 7.73 -19.69 -16.33
CA LYS A 162 8.46 -18.60 -16.96
C LYS A 162 7.51 -17.61 -17.62
N ASN A 163 7.76 -16.32 -17.39
CA ASN A 163 7.07 -15.23 -18.07
C ASN A 163 7.61 -15.12 -19.50
N GLU A 164 6.80 -15.50 -20.49
CA GLU A 164 7.18 -15.42 -21.90
C GLU A 164 7.33 -13.96 -22.39
N ASN A 165 6.73 -13.01 -21.67
CA ASN A 165 6.77 -11.57 -21.96
C ASN A 165 7.70 -10.82 -21.01
N GLU A 166 8.79 -11.46 -20.57
CA GLU A 166 9.80 -10.83 -19.70
C GLU A 166 10.30 -9.51 -20.33
N GLN A 167 10.30 -8.46 -19.51
CA GLN A 167 10.83 -7.16 -19.94
C GLN A 167 12.35 -7.24 -20.14
N PRO A 168 12.93 -6.40 -21.03
CA PRO A 168 14.39 -6.32 -21.16
C PRO A 168 15.05 -6.01 -19.82
N ARG A 169 15.96 -6.86 -19.37
CA ARG A 169 16.58 -6.77 -18.03
C ARG A 169 17.45 -5.54 -17.82
N ASN A 170 17.97 -4.97 -18.93
CA ASN A 170 18.73 -3.72 -18.95
C ASN A 170 17.86 -2.46 -19.00
N LYS A 171 16.53 -2.62 -19.13
CA LYS A 171 15.60 -1.48 -19.13
C LYS A 171 15.57 -0.83 -17.75
N VAL A 172 15.86 0.47 -17.71
CA VAL A 172 15.77 1.27 -16.50
C VAL A 172 14.32 1.59 -16.20
N GLY A 173 13.92 1.37 -14.96
CA GLY A 173 12.60 1.71 -14.45
C GLY A 173 12.60 1.87 -12.94
N LEU A 174 11.43 2.14 -12.38
CA LEU A 174 11.25 2.27 -10.95
C LEU A 174 10.73 0.96 -10.37
N PHE A 175 11.41 0.49 -9.34
CA PHE A 175 11.01 -0.64 -8.52
C PHE A 175 10.59 -0.16 -7.12
N HIS A 176 9.43 -0.58 -6.65
CA HIS A 176 9.04 -0.40 -5.25
C HIS A 176 9.73 -1.46 -4.40
N LEU A 177 10.54 -1.03 -3.44
CA LEU A 177 11.27 -1.94 -2.53
C LEU A 177 10.51 -2.18 -1.23
N GLY A 178 9.58 -1.29 -0.88
CA GLY A 178 8.70 -1.46 0.26
C GLY A 178 8.55 -0.22 1.13
N THR A 179 7.71 -0.36 2.14
CA THR A 179 7.45 0.64 3.18
C THR A 179 7.57 -0.02 4.53
N GLY A 180 7.99 0.72 5.54
CA GLY A 180 8.11 0.16 6.87
C GLY A 180 8.54 1.15 7.93
N GLY A 181 8.77 0.62 9.13
CA GLY A 181 9.44 1.29 10.22
C GLY A 181 10.89 0.84 10.30
N GLY A 182 11.78 1.79 10.48
CA GLY A 182 13.19 1.56 10.77
C GLY A 182 13.54 2.08 12.17
N SER A 183 14.71 1.67 12.67
CA SER A 183 15.28 2.19 13.91
C SER A 183 16.73 2.57 13.65
N THR A 184 17.13 3.75 14.13
CA THR A 184 18.51 4.18 14.08
C THR A 184 19.36 3.39 15.08
N SER A 185 20.68 3.47 14.96
CA SER A 185 21.64 2.92 15.93
C SER A 185 21.42 3.39 17.38
N LYS A 186 20.66 4.48 17.58
CA LYS A 186 20.26 5.04 18.89
C LYS A 186 18.85 4.65 19.34
N ASN A 187 18.23 3.63 18.71
CA ASN A 187 16.87 3.16 18.98
C ASN A 187 15.75 4.19 18.71
N ASP A 188 15.99 5.19 17.88
CA ASP A 188 14.99 6.14 17.45
C ASP A 188 14.25 5.61 16.23
N ASN A 189 12.94 5.42 16.33
CA ASN A 189 12.11 4.89 15.25
C ASN A 189 11.80 5.95 14.19
N PHE A 190 11.69 5.53 12.94
CA PHE A 190 11.23 6.36 11.81
C PHE A 190 10.43 5.53 10.82
N ASN A 191 9.57 6.18 10.03
CA ASN A 191 8.83 5.53 8.94
C ASN A 191 9.50 5.86 7.62
N TYR A 192 9.58 4.86 6.73
CA TYR A 192 10.21 5.04 5.43
C TYR A 192 9.41 4.42 4.29
N HIS A 193 9.67 4.93 3.09
CA HIS A 193 9.30 4.32 1.81
C HIS A 193 10.55 4.22 0.95
N MET A 194 10.83 3.03 0.44
CA MET A 194 11.99 2.76 -0.41
C MET A 194 11.56 2.39 -1.82
N MET A 195 12.28 2.96 -2.77
CA MET A 195 12.16 2.69 -4.20
C MET A 195 13.57 2.61 -4.80
N ALA A 196 13.70 2.05 -5.99
CA ALA A 196 14.94 2.13 -6.76
C ALA A 196 14.66 2.48 -8.21
N VAL A 197 15.46 3.38 -8.76
CA VAL A 197 15.51 3.61 -10.21
C VAL A 197 16.73 2.85 -10.74
N ASN A 198 16.47 1.75 -11.43
CA ASN A 198 17.54 0.86 -11.87
C ASN A 198 17.08 -0.05 -13.01
N SER A 199 18.01 -0.78 -13.61
CA SER A 199 17.71 -1.95 -14.41
C SER A 199 17.58 -3.18 -13.50
N TRP A 200 16.89 -4.23 -13.96
CA TRP A 200 16.76 -5.47 -13.19
C TRP A 200 18.11 -6.09 -12.86
N ASP A 201 19.03 -6.17 -13.84
CA ASP A 201 20.35 -6.75 -13.64
C ASP A 201 21.16 -5.98 -12.59
N SER A 202 21.09 -4.64 -12.63
CA SER A 202 21.78 -3.81 -11.64
C SER A 202 21.14 -3.87 -10.26
N LEU A 203 19.82 -3.97 -10.18
CA LEU A 203 19.10 -4.08 -8.91
C LEU A 203 19.49 -5.36 -8.13
N ARG A 204 19.68 -6.47 -8.84
CA ARG A 204 20.11 -7.74 -8.23
C ARG A 204 21.55 -7.71 -7.69
N VAL A 205 22.43 -6.99 -8.34
CA VAL A 205 23.85 -6.90 -7.95
C VAL A 205 24.06 -5.89 -6.81
N GLN A 206 23.23 -4.84 -6.78
CA GLN A 206 23.32 -3.80 -5.76
C GLN A 206 22.69 -4.23 -4.43
N ASN A 207 23.38 -5.10 -3.69
CA ASN A 207 23.04 -5.40 -2.30
C ASN A 207 23.53 -4.25 -1.38
N ASN A 208 23.07 -3.01 -1.67
CA ASN A 208 23.58 -1.77 -1.06
C ASN A 208 22.83 -1.39 0.24
N GLY A 209 22.07 -2.29 0.84
CA GLY A 209 21.31 -2.02 2.07
C GLY A 209 22.18 -1.38 3.16
N ALA A 210 23.34 -1.96 3.45
CA ALA A 210 24.21 -1.47 4.52
C ALA A 210 24.79 -0.07 4.27
N LEU A 211 25.11 0.30 3.03
CA LEU A 211 25.60 1.64 2.68
C LEU A 211 24.48 2.69 2.82
N THR A 212 23.29 2.34 2.38
CA THR A 212 22.11 3.21 2.50
C THR A 212 21.71 3.42 3.95
N ASP A 213 21.76 2.38 4.78
CA ASP A 213 21.45 2.44 6.21
C ASP A 213 22.39 3.39 6.95
N ASN A 214 23.71 3.31 6.69
CA ASN A 214 24.70 4.22 7.28
C ASN A 214 24.47 5.68 6.86
N LEU A 215 24.10 5.91 5.59
CA LEU A 215 23.78 7.24 5.09
C LEU A 215 22.51 7.78 5.76
N VAL A 216 21.45 6.98 5.84
CA VAL A 216 20.19 7.34 6.51
C VAL A 216 20.44 7.70 7.97
N ASP A 217 21.17 6.87 8.72
CA ASP A 217 21.52 7.13 10.13
C ASP A 217 22.28 8.45 10.30
N SER A 218 23.27 8.69 9.43
CA SER A 218 24.05 9.92 9.46
C SER A 218 23.21 11.16 9.18
N LEU A 219 22.35 11.10 8.15
CA LEU A 219 21.49 12.22 7.77
C LEU A 219 20.41 12.49 8.82
N LEU A 220 19.79 11.46 9.38
CA LEU A 220 18.82 11.59 10.47
C LEU A 220 19.47 12.19 11.72
N TYR A 221 20.65 11.73 12.10
CA TYR A 221 21.38 12.29 13.23
C TYR A 221 21.67 13.78 13.02
N GLN A 222 22.17 14.17 11.84
CA GLN A 222 22.44 15.56 11.52
C GLN A 222 21.17 16.42 11.51
N CYS A 223 20.07 15.90 10.98
CA CYS A 223 18.79 16.57 10.96
C CYS A 223 18.29 16.85 12.39
N ARG A 224 18.24 15.81 13.22
CA ARG A 224 17.73 15.90 14.60
C ARG A 224 18.60 16.73 15.54
N LYS A 225 19.92 16.85 15.24
CA LYS A 225 20.85 17.68 16.02
C LYS A 225 20.71 19.19 15.76
N LYS A 226 20.17 19.58 14.60
CA LYS A 226 19.98 20.99 14.22
C LYS A 226 18.80 21.67 14.93
N LYS A 227 18.09 20.93 15.76
CA LYS A 227 16.96 21.40 16.56
C LYS A 227 17.40 21.72 17.99
#